data_70d0a6a2f307d0e57ad872f77a08deba
#
_entry.id   70d0a6a2f307d0e57ad872f77a08deba
#
_cell.length_a   1.000
_cell.length_b   1.000
_cell.length_c   1.000
_cell.angle_alpha   90.00
_cell.angle_beta   90.00
_cell.angle_gamma   90.00
#
_symmetry.space_group_name_H-M   'P 1'
#
loop_
_entity.id
_entity.type
_entity.pdbx_description
1 polymer ?
#
loop_
_entity_poly.entity_id
_entity_poly.type
_entity_poly.pdbx_seq_one_letter_code
_entity_poly.pdbx_strand_id
1 'polypeptide(L)'
;MAKKKARELVLPIVHEINDYTSDFLKNDEPRHAFVYPDYIKHNLKHQLRDYQKQSLYNLNYTQKDANVASRFNQLLFHMATGSGKTDVMAADMLYFYHEFGYQNFLFVVNTNAVIAKTRENMLNVQSPKYLFSQPLNIDGTPIELREV
;
A
#
# COMPACT_ATOMS: atom_id res chain seq x y z
N MET A 1 -21.35 -14.54 -24.35
CA MET A 1 -21.08 -13.15 -24.74
C MET A 1 -20.65 -12.26 -23.55
N ALA A 2 -21.15 -12.44 -22.32
CA ALA A 2 -20.78 -11.61 -21.15
C ALA A 2 -19.30 -11.70 -20.72
N LYS A 3 -18.65 -12.88 -20.82
CA LYS A 3 -17.24 -13.06 -20.45
C LYS A 3 -16.25 -12.29 -21.35
N LYS A 4 -16.57 -12.05 -22.61
CA LYS A 4 -15.70 -11.33 -23.57
C LYS A 4 -15.72 -9.83 -23.28
N LYS A 5 -16.89 -9.27 -22.92
CA LYS A 5 -17.07 -7.85 -22.60
C LYS A 5 -16.37 -7.45 -21.28
N ALA A 6 -16.42 -8.32 -20.26
CA ALA A 6 -15.70 -8.10 -19.00
C ALA A 6 -14.17 -8.13 -19.19
N ARG A 7 -13.67 -8.97 -20.10
CA ARG A 7 -12.24 -9.07 -20.42
C ARG A 7 -11.70 -7.85 -21.16
N GLU A 8 -12.52 -7.26 -22.06
CA GLU A 8 -12.15 -6.03 -22.79
C GLU A 8 -12.15 -4.77 -21.92
N LEU A 9 -12.92 -4.74 -20.83
CA LEU A 9 -12.96 -3.62 -19.88
C LEU A 9 -11.77 -3.61 -18.89
N VAL A 10 -11.20 -4.77 -18.61
CA VAL A 10 -10.08 -4.90 -17.66
C VAL A 10 -8.73 -4.72 -18.38
N LEU A 11 -8.62 -5.16 -19.63
CA LEU A 11 -7.37 -5.09 -20.40
C LEU A 11 -6.77 -3.69 -20.54
N PRO A 12 -7.52 -2.63 -20.89
CA PRO A 12 -6.92 -1.31 -21.05
C PRO A 12 -6.27 -0.78 -19.79
N ILE A 13 -6.91 -0.94 -18.62
CA ILE A 13 -6.36 -0.42 -17.37
C ILE A 13 -5.17 -1.25 -16.86
N VAL A 14 -5.17 -2.55 -17.10
CA VAL A 14 -4.01 -3.41 -16.80
C VAL A 14 -2.83 -3.03 -17.68
N HIS A 15 -3.05 -2.74 -18.97
CA HIS A 15 -2.01 -2.23 -19.87
C HIS A 15 -1.53 -0.86 -19.42
N GLU A 16 -2.42 0.08 -19.11
CA GLU A 16 -2.11 1.42 -18.65
C GLU A 16 -1.25 1.39 -17.37
N ILE A 17 -1.62 0.57 -16.39
CA ILE A 17 -0.84 0.37 -15.16
C ILE A 17 0.50 -0.31 -15.47
N ASN A 18 0.51 -1.32 -16.33
CA ASN A 18 1.74 -2.04 -16.69
C ASN A 18 2.69 -1.16 -17.50
N ASP A 19 2.19 -0.34 -18.41
CA ASP A 19 3.00 0.60 -19.18
C ASP A 19 3.62 1.65 -18.25
N TYR A 20 2.82 2.18 -17.34
CA TYR A 20 3.28 3.11 -16.32
C TYR A 20 4.34 2.49 -15.39
N THR A 21 4.13 1.24 -14.97
CA THR A 21 5.05 0.54 -14.07
C THR A 21 6.24 -0.08 -14.78
N SER A 22 6.13 -0.41 -16.08
CA SER A 22 7.27 -0.92 -16.85
C SER A 22 8.37 0.13 -17.01
N ASP A 23 8.01 1.38 -17.06
CA ASP A 23 8.96 2.50 -17.10
C ASP A 23 9.71 2.65 -15.76
N PHE A 24 9.05 2.35 -14.64
CA PHE A 24 9.69 2.32 -13.31
C PHE A 24 10.74 1.20 -13.17
N LEU A 25 10.50 0.04 -13.78
CA LEU A 25 11.41 -1.12 -13.67
C LEU A 25 12.55 -1.09 -14.68
N LYS A 26 12.44 -0.31 -15.76
CA LYS A 26 13.38 -0.31 -16.88
C LYS A 26 14.33 0.88 -16.90
N ASN A 27 13.95 1.98 -16.27
CA ASN A 27 14.71 3.22 -16.31
C ASN A 27 15.02 3.70 -14.89
N ASP A 28 16.27 4.08 -14.65
CA ASP A 28 16.69 4.73 -13.39
C ASP A 28 16.05 6.13 -13.21
N GLU A 29 15.40 6.65 -14.25
CA GLU A 29 14.57 7.86 -14.19
C GLU A 29 13.13 7.54 -14.55
N PRO A 30 12.23 7.39 -13.55
CA PRO A 30 10.82 7.21 -13.82
C PRO A 30 10.23 8.46 -14.45
N ARG A 31 9.48 8.31 -15.54
CA ARG A 31 8.74 9.42 -16.19
C ARG A 31 7.78 10.13 -15.24
N HIS A 32 7.44 9.49 -14.16
CA HIS A 32 6.61 9.99 -13.07
C HIS A 32 7.37 9.79 -11.77
N ALA A 33 7.65 10.86 -11.07
CA ALA A 33 8.55 10.89 -9.90
C ALA A 33 7.97 10.22 -8.64
N PHE A 34 7.62 8.92 -8.71
CA PHE A 34 7.41 8.16 -7.49
C PHE A 34 8.74 7.59 -7.03
N VAL A 35 9.38 8.30 -6.16
CA VAL A 35 10.49 7.77 -5.36
C VAL A 35 9.87 7.02 -4.18
N TYR A 36 10.33 5.80 -3.88
CA TYR A 36 9.91 5.07 -2.68
C TYR A 36 10.12 5.95 -1.45
N PRO A 37 9.06 6.40 -0.76
CA PRO A 37 9.14 7.48 0.20
C PRO A 37 9.96 7.11 1.43
N ASP A 38 10.82 8.02 1.86
CA ASP A 38 11.66 7.83 3.06
C ASP A 38 10.81 7.70 4.33
N TYR A 39 9.65 8.37 4.41
CA TYR A 39 8.75 8.22 5.56
C TYR A 39 8.16 6.80 5.66
N ILE A 40 8.00 6.05 4.57
CA ILE A 40 7.63 4.63 4.61
C ILE A 40 8.85 3.78 4.98
N LYS A 41 9.99 4.03 4.32
CA LYS A 41 11.22 3.27 4.50
C LYS A 41 11.72 3.30 5.96
N HIS A 42 11.67 4.46 6.62
CA HIS A 42 12.17 4.61 7.98
C HIS A 42 11.16 4.16 9.05
N ASN A 43 9.88 4.11 8.72
CA ASN A 43 8.83 3.77 9.66
C ASN A 43 8.33 2.33 9.57
N LEU A 44 8.81 1.53 8.61
CA LEU A 44 8.58 0.09 8.59
C LEU A 44 9.76 -0.66 9.19
N LYS A 45 9.46 -1.69 9.97
CA LYS A 45 10.48 -2.59 10.54
C LYS A 45 11.18 -3.43 9.48
N HIS A 46 10.44 -3.81 8.43
CA HIS A 46 10.94 -4.60 7.32
C HIS A 46 11.06 -3.75 6.06
N GLN A 47 12.17 -3.91 5.34
CA GLN A 47 12.29 -3.31 4.02
C GLN A 47 11.35 -3.99 3.04
N LEU A 48 10.60 -3.21 2.29
CA LEU A 48 9.73 -3.73 1.24
C LEU A 48 10.57 -4.32 0.09
N ARG A 49 10.12 -5.46 -0.41
CA ARG A 49 10.63 -6.08 -1.63
C ARG A 49 10.16 -5.31 -2.86
N ASP A 50 10.83 -5.49 -3.99
CA ASP A 50 10.53 -4.69 -5.20
C ASP A 50 9.09 -4.81 -5.67
N TYR A 51 8.49 -6.00 -5.64
CA TYR A 51 7.07 -6.17 -5.99
C TYR A 51 6.11 -5.49 -5.00
N GLN A 52 6.51 -5.32 -3.73
CA GLN A 52 5.73 -4.58 -2.72
C GLN A 52 5.87 -3.07 -2.96
N LYS A 53 7.06 -2.58 -3.30
CA LYS A 53 7.28 -1.19 -3.73
C LYS A 53 6.49 -0.88 -5.00
N GLN A 54 6.45 -1.84 -5.95
CA GLN A 54 5.64 -1.71 -7.15
C GLN A 54 4.15 -1.58 -6.84
N SER A 55 3.63 -2.30 -5.83
CA SER A 55 2.23 -2.16 -5.43
C SER A 55 1.91 -0.75 -4.88
N LEU A 56 2.83 -0.16 -4.11
CA LEU A 56 2.72 1.24 -3.67
C LEU A 56 2.81 2.24 -4.83
N TYR A 57 3.66 1.97 -5.82
CA TYR A 57 3.74 2.77 -7.01
C TYR A 57 2.42 2.78 -7.78
N ASN A 58 1.82 1.60 -7.94
CA ASN A 58 0.50 1.45 -8.56
C ASN A 58 -0.58 2.18 -7.75
N LEU A 59 -0.53 2.08 -6.41
CA LEU A 59 -1.43 2.84 -5.53
C LEU A 59 -1.28 4.35 -5.77
N ASN A 60 -0.06 4.87 -5.75
CA ASN A 60 0.20 6.29 -5.99
C ASN A 60 -0.36 6.76 -7.34
N TYR A 61 -0.15 5.98 -8.39
CA TYR A 61 -0.72 6.28 -9.71
C TYR A 61 -2.24 6.35 -9.67
N THR A 62 -2.90 5.34 -9.09
CA THR A 62 -4.37 5.30 -9.03
C THR A 62 -4.97 6.40 -8.15
N GLN A 63 -4.22 6.95 -7.21
CA GLN A 63 -4.70 7.99 -6.30
C GLN A 63 -4.36 9.41 -6.76
N LYS A 64 -3.25 9.61 -7.46
CA LYS A 64 -2.75 10.96 -7.81
C LYS A 64 -2.94 11.34 -9.27
N ASP A 65 -3.00 10.38 -10.20
CA ASP A 65 -3.25 10.73 -11.59
C ASP A 65 -4.71 11.21 -11.76
N ALA A 66 -4.87 12.44 -12.23
CA ALA A 66 -6.18 13.09 -12.34
C ALA A 66 -7.17 12.35 -13.26
N ASN A 67 -6.65 11.62 -14.27
CA ASN A 67 -7.49 10.86 -15.19
C ASN A 67 -7.93 9.50 -14.61
N VAL A 68 -7.18 8.99 -13.62
CA VAL A 68 -7.39 7.66 -13.02
C VAL A 68 -8.08 7.76 -11.67
N ALA A 69 -7.67 8.68 -10.80
CA ALA A 69 -8.17 8.82 -9.43
C ALA A 69 -9.70 9.01 -9.34
N SER A 70 -10.29 9.72 -10.32
CA SER A 70 -11.75 9.90 -10.38
C SER A 70 -12.53 8.63 -10.81
N ARG A 71 -11.84 7.61 -11.31
CA ARG A 71 -12.46 6.40 -11.87
C ARG A 71 -12.62 5.27 -10.86
N PHE A 72 -11.82 5.29 -9.79
CA PHE A 72 -11.75 4.18 -8.84
C PHE A 72 -11.78 4.68 -7.39
N ASN A 73 -12.75 4.18 -6.64
CA ASN A 73 -12.86 4.33 -5.19
C ASN A 73 -12.62 3.01 -4.44
N GLN A 74 -12.28 1.95 -5.15
CA GLN A 74 -11.98 0.63 -4.60
C GLN A 74 -10.75 0.05 -5.29
N LEU A 75 -9.82 -0.47 -4.50
CA LEU A 75 -8.59 -1.09 -4.97
C LEU A 75 -8.45 -2.49 -4.39
N LEU A 76 -8.00 -3.43 -5.20
CA LEU A 76 -7.72 -4.80 -4.78
C LEU A 76 -6.23 -5.11 -4.92
N PHE A 77 -5.57 -5.40 -3.79
CA PHE A 77 -4.22 -5.95 -3.78
C PHE A 77 -4.27 -7.48 -3.82
N HIS A 78 -4.04 -8.07 -4.99
CA HIS A 78 -4.01 -9.51 -5.15
C HIS A 78 -2.57 -10.02 -5.03
N MET A 79 -2.25 -10.62 -3.90
CA MET A 79 -0.91 -11.10 -3.56
C MET A 79 -0.95 -12.52 -3.03
N ALA A 80 0.08 -13.34 -3.34
CA ALA A 80 0.20 -14.70 -2.87
C ALA A 80 0.27 -14.80 -1.33
N THR A 81 -0.09 -15.96 -0.77
CA THR A 81 0.11 -16.22 0.66
C THR A 81 1.61 -16.20 0.99
N GLY A 82 1.98 -15.55 2.10
CA GLY A 82 3.38 -15.40 2.51
C GLY A 82 4.16 -14.29 1.79
N SER A 83 3.53 -13.53 0.88
CA SER A 83 4.19 -12.43 0.15
C SER A 83 4.34 -11.14 0.95
N GLY A 84 3.96 -11.11 2.24
CA GLY A 84 4.05 -9.90 3.06
C GLY A 84 2.94 -8.89 2.79
N LYS A 85 1.70 -9.35 2.55
CA LYS A 85 0.52 -8.46 2.41
C LYS A 85 0.36 -7.49 3.57
N THR A 86 0.70 -7.93 4.77
CA THR A 86 0.56 -7.12 5.98
C THR A 86 1.57 -5.97 6.02
N ASP A 87 2.78 -6.18 5.47
CA ASP A 87 3.78 -5.11 5.31
C ASP A 87 3.30 -4.06 4.30
N VAL A 88 2.69 -4.50 3.18
CA VAL A 88 2.08 -3.59 2.20
C VAL A 88 0.94 -2.79 2.84
N MET A 89 0.06 -3.45 3.59
CA MET A 89 -1.04 -2.80 4.30
C MET A 89 -0.54 -1.75 5.30
N ALA A 90 0.55 -2.02 6.03
CA ALA A 90 1.18 -1.05 6.91
C ALA A 90 1.78 0.13 6.13
N ALA A 91 2.41 -0.15 4.99
CA ALA A 91 2.93 0.88 4.10
C ALA A 91 1.82 1.76 3.51
N ASP A 92 0.69 1.17 3.11
CA ASP A 92 -0.48 1.89 2.58
C ASP A 92 -1.08 2.81 3.66
N MET A 93 -1.13 2.38 4.94
CA MET A 93 -1.57 3.24 6.04
C MET A 93 -0.68 4.46 6.20
N LEU A 94 0.67 4.29 6.19
CA LEU A 94 1.61 5.39 6.25
C LEU A 94 1.45 6.32 5.04
N TYR A 95 1.25 5.75 3.86
CA TYR A 95 1.02 6.50 2.63
C TYR A 95 -0.25 7.36 2.72
N PHE A 96 -1.38 6.78 3.08
CA PHE A 96 -2.64 7.52 3.18
C PHE A 96 -2.62 8.56 4.30
N TYR A 97 -1.94 8.27 5.40
CA TYR A 97 -1.75 9.25 6.46
C TYR A 97 -0.95 10.46 5.97
N HIS A 98 0.22 10.22 5.34
CA HIS A 98 1.10 11.29 4.89
C HIS A 98 0.53 12.08 3.71
N GLU A 99 0.07 11.38 2.67
CA GLU A 99 -0.32 12.02 1.40
C GLU A 99 -1.73 12.63 1.42
N PHE A 100 -2.62 12.11 2.27
CA PHE A 100 -4.03 12.50 2.30
C PHE A 100 -4.54 12.90 3.70
N GLY A 101 -3.72 12.81 4.73
CA GLY A 101 -4.10 13.16 6.11
C GLY A 101 -5.11 12.19 6.74
N TYR A 102 -5.26 10.96 6.23
CA TYR A 102 -6.18 9.99 6.80
C TYR A 102 -5.66 9.46 8.15
N GLN A 103 -6.46 9.63 9.20
CA GLN A 103 -6.10 9.24 10.57
C GLN A 103 -6.89 8.04 11.08
N ASN A 104 -7.96 7.65 10.38
CA ASN A 104 -8.83 6.55 10.80
C ASN A 104 -8.87 5.47 9.72
N PHE A 105 -8.57 4.23 10.12
CA PHE A 105 -8.53 3.06 9.25
C PHE A 105 -9.45 1.98 9.80
N LEU A 106 -10.34 1.45 8.97
CA LEU A 106 -11.26 0.38 9.34
C LEU A 106 -10.80 -0.93 8.72
N PHE A 107 -10.54 -1.93 9.57
CA PHE A 107 -10.22 -3.30 9.15
C PHE A 107 -11.43 -4.21 9.30
N VAL A 108 -11.90 -4.75 8.18
CA VAL A 108 -13.00 -5.72 8.15
C VAL A 108 -12.43 -7.10 7.82
N VAL A 109 -12.56 -8.04 8.73
CA VAL A 109 -12.04 -9.40 8.60
C VAL A 109 -13.09 -10.42 9.10
N ASN A 110 -12.97 -11.64 8.62
CA ASN A 110 -13.98 -12.68 8.85
C ASN A 110 -13.76 -13.55 10.10
N THR A 111 -12.64 -13.40 10.81
CA THR A 111 -12.35 -14.25 11.99
C THR A 111 -11.63 -13.48 13.10
N ASN A 112 -11.93 -13.86 14.36
CA ASN A 112 -11.26 -13.32 15.55
C ASN A 112 -9.74 -13.60 15.56
N ALA A 113 -9.30 -14.71 14.99
CA ALA A 113 -7.88 -15.04 14.89
C ALA A 113 -7.12 -14.04 14.02
N VAL A 114 -7.73 -13.57 12.92
CA VAL A 114 -7.14 -12.52 12.07
C VAL A 114 -7.14 -11.17 12.79
N ILE A 115 -8.20 -10.83 13.54
CA ILE A 115 -8.24 -9.62 14.37
C ILE A 115 -7.08 -9.63 15.39
N ALA A 116 -6.93 -10.71 16.15
CA ALA A 116 -5.86 -10.84 17.15
C ALA A 116 -4.47 -10.70 16.52
N LYS A 117 -4.25 -11.34 15.37
CA LYS A 117 -3.00 -11.21 14.61
C LYS A 117 -2.76 -9.79 14.12
N THR A 118 -3.78 -9.11 13.64
CA THR A 118 -3.67 -7.72 13.18
C THR A 118 -3.32 -6.78 14.34
N ARG A 119 -3.96 -6.94 15.50
CA ARG A 119 -3.62 -6.21 16.73
C ARG A 119 -2.17 -6.45 17.14
N GLU A 120 -1.71 -7.69 17.14
CA GLU A 120 -0.33 -8.04 17.47
C GLU A 120 0.67 -7.35 16.53
N ASN A 121 0.38 -7.36 15.23
CA ASN A 121 1.27 -6.82 14.21
C ASN A 121 1.28 -5.28 14.17
N MET A 122 0.18 -4.62 14.49
CA MET A 122 0.02 -3.18 14.30
C MET A 122 0.02 -2.37 15.58
N LEU A 123 -0.37 -2.96 16.72
CA LEU A 123 -0.54 -2.23 17.97
C LEU A 123 0.39 -2.69 19.08
N ASN A 124 0.83 -3.95 19.07
CA ASN A 124 1.69 -4.49 20.11
C ASN A 124 3.18 -4.19 19.83
N VAL A 125 3.66 -3.06 20.33
CA VAL A 125 5.05 -2.60 20.18
C VAL A 125 6.08 -3.62 20.70
N GLN A 126 5.71 -4.46 21.68
CA GLN A 126 6.59 -5.48 22.26
C GLN A 126 6.61 -6.77 21.42
N SER A 127 5.71 -6.92 20.45
CA SER A 127 5.68 -8.11 19.62
C SER A 127 6.88 -8.13 18.64
N PRO A 128 7.55 -9.28 18.48
CA PRO A 128 8.54 -9.45 17.42
C PRO A 128 7.94 -9.28 16.02
N LYS A 129 6.61 -9.41 15.92
CA LYS A 129 5.85 -9.27 14.66
C LYS A 129 5.32 -7.86 14.42
N TYR A 130 5.60 -6.91 15.31
CA TYR A 130 5.22 -5.51 15.11
C TYR A 130 5.83 -4.96 13.83
N LEU A 131 5.03 -4.29 13.02
CA LEU A 131 5.39 -3.93 11.66
C LEU A 131 6.11 -2.59 11.53
N PHE A 132 5.97 -1.73 12.52
CA PHE A 132 6.53 -0.38 12.45
C PHE A 132 7.84 -0.26 13.22
N SER A 133 8.68 0.68 12.78
CA SER A 133 9.86 1.11 13.54
C SER A 133 9.46 1.88 14.79
N GLN A 134 10.36 1.95 15.76
CA GLN A 134 10.17 2.75 16.98
C GLN A 134 11.32 3.73 17.16
N PRO A 135 11.03 5.01 17.38
CA PRO A 135 9.71 5.65 17.39
C PRO A 135 9.12 5.76 15.98
N LEU A 136 7.79 5.61 15.86
CA LEU A 136 7.08 5.91 14.62
C LEU A 136 7.00 7.43 14.48
N ASN A 137 7.64 7.95 13.42
CA ASN A 137 7.75 9.40 13.23
C ASN A 137 7.61 9.76 11.75
N ILE A 138 6.69 10.64 11.43
CA ILE A 138 6.52 11.16 10.08
C ILE A 138 6.75 12.67 10.10
N ASP A 139 7.73 13.13 9.33
CA ASP A 139 8.12 14.55 9.18
C ASP A 139 8.37 15.26 10.53
N GLY A 140 9.02 14.56 11.45
CA GLY A 140 9.33 15.08 12.79
C GLY A 140 8.17 14.97 13.79
N THR A 141 7.00 14.49 13.36
CA THR A 141 5.83 14.29 14.22
C THR A 141 5.76 12.85 14.70
N PRO A 142 5.81 12.58 16.01
CA PRO A 142 5.63 11.25 16.56
C PRO A 142 4.16 10.82 16.40
N ILE A 143 3.97 9.57 15.99
CA ILE A 143 2.65 8.98 15.73
C ILE A 143 2.45 7.78 16.62
N GLU A 144 1.24 7.63 17.14
CA GLU A 144 0.81 6.48 17.91
C GLU A 144 -0.43 5.86 17.26
N LEU A 145 -0.38 4.55 17.02
CA LEU A 145 -1.52 3.79 16.54
C LEU A 145 -2.33 3.29 17.73
N ARG A 146 -3.64 3.52 17.69
CA ARG A 146 -4.58 3.10 18.73
C ARG A 146 -5.80 2.43 18.11
N GLU A 147 -6.35 1.46 18.83
CA GLU A 147 -7.67 0.91 18.54
C GLU A 147 -8.74 1.81 19.18
N VAL A 148 -9.80 2.06 18.42
CA VAL A 148 -10.96 2.85 18.85
C VAL A 148 -12.18 1.95 19.05
#